data_fb9cf69f4b8e242e30e79ed0d299c824
#
_entry.id   fb9cf69f4b8e242e30e79ed0d299c824
#
_cell.length_a   1.000
_cell.length_b   1.000
_cell.length_c   1.000
_cell.angle_alpha   90.00
_cell.angle_beta   90.00
_cell.angle_gamma   90.00
#
_symmetry.space_group_name_H-M   'P 1'
#
loop_
_entity.id
_entity.type
_entity.pdbx_description
1 polymer ?
#
loop_
_entity_poly.entity_id
_entity_poly.type
_entity_poly.pdbx_seq_one_letter_code
_entity_poly.pdbx_strand_id
1 'polypeptide(L)'
;DLDQIYMNAVQMMTGHGGWPMTVFLTPEGVPFYGGTYFPPVDRYNMPGFPRLLLGVADAYRSKPDEVTQTAVSMLGELRRIGQARESTDALSIELLERARRGITRNYDAKYGGFGSAPKFPAPMNLEFLLRVFHRTGERDALEMVEHTCRRMAEGGMYDQLGGGFHRYSTDARWLVPHFEKMLYDNALLSRLYLHVYQVTNEDFYRRISEETLDYVVREMTDERGGFYSTQDADSEGHEGKFFVWTVDEVKEILGEDDGSLFCSYYDVTAGGNFEGQNILNVTRPIEKVAREANITVEHLLEALERGRRKLFDVRERRIKPHRDEKVLTAWNGLMLASFAEAAAILERDDYLEVARNNARFILDHLRHDRLLLRSYKDGQAKLNAYLEDYAFFIDGLLALYEATGELRWLEEARSLAEVMNEEFWDEEEGGYFYTGRSHEELIVRSKDFLDNATPSGNSVAAEVLLRLAVLTGNEDYSRKAVTIFRLLSGQMTRYPSAFGRLFAALDFYLSSPKEIVIIGPRGDAATQALVREVWKRYVPNKVVVQAEEDE
;
A
#
# COMPACT_ATOMS: atom_id res chain seq x y z
N ASP A 1 12.56 9.03 -8.44
CA ASP A 1 12.95 10.44 -8.46
C ASP A 1 12.93 11.06 -9.86
N LEU A 2 13.70 10.55 -10.83
CA LEU A 2 13.72 11.07 -12.22
C LEU A 2 12.34 11.03 -12.85
N ASP A 3 11.62 9.91 -12.70
CA ASP A 3 10.27 9.76 -13.24
C ASP A 3 9.32 10.84 -12.68
N GLN A 4 9.35 11.07 -11.37
CA GLN A 4 8.51 12.08 -10.72
C GLN A 4 8.85 13.51 -11.19
N ILE A 5 10.15 13.84 -11.30
CA ILE A 5 10.59 15.16 -11.77
C ILE A 5 10.08 15.41 -13.20
N TYR A 6 10.29 14.44 -14.09
CA TYR A 6 9.92 14.61 -15.50
C TYR A 6 8.41 14.44 -15.74
N MET A 7 7.71 13.64 -14.93
CA MET A 7 6.25 13.58 -14.94
C MET A 7 5.63 14.93 -14.56
N ASN A 8 6.15 15.58 -13.51
CA ASN A 8 5.73 16.93 -13.14
C ASN A 8 5.98 17.93 -14.28
N ALA A 9 7.12 17.86 -14.94
CA ALA A 9 7.41 18.70 -16.10
C ALA A 9 6.43 18.48 -17.26
N VAL A 10 6.13 17.21 -17.59
CA VAL A 10 5.17 16.87 -18.64
C VAL A 10 3.77 17.36 -18.30
N GLN A 11 3.32 17.16 -17.05
CA GLN A 11 2.02 17.66 -16.59
C GLN A 11 1.92 19.19 -16.70
N MET A 12 2.99 19.92 -16.37
CA MET A 12 3.03 21.38 -16.52
C MET A 12 2.99 21.82 -17.97
N MET A 13 3.65 21.10 -18.89
CA MET A 13 3.67 21.41 -20.32
C MET A 13 2.36 21.09 -21.02
N THR A 14 1.68 20.00 -20.63
CA THR A 14 0.57 19.40 -21.40
C THR A 14 -0.77 19.44 -20.70
N GLY A 15 -0.78 19.70 -19.38
CA GLY A 15 -1.96 19.63 -18.51
C GLY A 15 -2.33 18.21 -18.06
N HIS A 16 -1.63 17.18 -18.53
CA HIS A 16 -1.84 15.78 -18.15
C HIS A 16 -0.53 15.01 -18.12
N GLY A 17 -0.47 13.93 -17.36
CA GLY A 17 0.66 13.01 -17.28
C GLY A 17 0.24 11.58 -17.64
N GLY A 18 1.22 10.70 -17.81
CA GLY A 18 1.01 9.28 -18.08
C GLY A 18 2.17 8.64 -18.84
N TRP A 19 2.17 7.33 -18.88
CA TRP A 19 3.14 6.54 -19.64
C TRP A 19 2.52 5.98 -20.94
N PRO A 20 3.31 5.84 -22.01
CA PRO A 20 4.74 6.16 -22.11
C PRO A 20 4.98 7.67 -22.01
N MET A 21 6.11 8.06 -21.41
CA MET A 21 6.53 9.44 -21.25
C MET A 21 7.79 9.73 -22.09
N THR A 22 7.80 10.85 -22.82
CA THR A 22 8.93 11.31 -23.61
C THR A 22 9.27 12.73 -23.21
N VAL A 23 10.55 12.96 -22.82
CA VAL A 23 11.03 14.29 -22.41
C VAL A 23 12.33 14.61 -23.13
N PHE A 24 12.43 15.83 -23.65
CA PHE A 24 13.66 16.35 -24.26
C PHE A 24 14.35 17.29 -23.30
N LEU A 25 15.64 17.03 -23.09
CA LEU A 25 16.44 17.65 -22.05
C LEU A 25 17.62 18.45 -22.64
N THR A 26 18.04 19.48 -21.94
CA THR A 26 19.36 20.08 -22.16
C THR A 26 20.46 19.12 -21.71
N PRO A 27 21.74 19.37 -22.04
CA PRO A 27 22.85 18.56 -21.53
C PRO A 27 22.95 18.50 -20.00
N GLU A 28 22.39 19.50 -19.31
CA GLU A 28 22.32 19.59 -17.86
C GLU A 28 21.10 18.84 -17.28
N GLY A 29 20.31 18.14 -18.11
CA GLY A 29 19.15 17.38 -17.68
C GLY A 29 17.86 18.21 -17.49
N VAL A 30 17.84 19.50 -17.88
CA VAL A 30 16.68 20.37 -17.70
C VAL A 30 15.68 20.18 -18.84
N PRO A 31 14.38 19.89 -18.54
CA PRO A 31 13.38 19.64 -19.57
C PRO A 31 12.96 20.93 -20.27
N PHE A 32 12.88 20.89 -21.61
CA PHE A 32 12.39 22.00 -22.42
C PHE A 32 11.22 21.64 -23.35
N TYR A 33 10.98 20.34 -23.57
CA TYR A 33 9.83 19.84 -24.30
C TYR A 33 9.49 18.43 -23.84
N GLY A 34 8.21 18.03 -23.91
CA GLY A 34 7.79 16.68 -23.54
C GLY A 34 6.32 16.41 -23.79
N GLY A 35 5.96 15.15 -23.58
CA GLY A 35 4.59 14.67 -23.70
C GLY A 35 4.50 13.21 -23.28
N THR A 36 3.30 12.65 -23.38
CA THR A 36 3.08 11.24 -23.07
C THR A 36 3.37 10.36 -24.30
N TYR A 37 2.37 9.99 -25.03
CA TYR A 37 2.47 9.13 -26.22
C TYR A 37 2.60 9.94 -27.50
N PHE A 38 3.52 9.53 -28.40
CA PHE A 38 3.61 10.03 -29.77
C PHE A 38 3.49 8.84 -30.74
N PRO A 39 2.57 8.87 -31.73
CA PRO A 39 2.39 7.77 -32.66
C PRO A 39 3.60 7.63 -33.62
N PRO A 40 3.84 6.44 -34.20
CA PRO A 40 4.95 6.24 -35.15
C PRO A 40 4.81 7.03 -36.45
N VAL A 41 3.57 7.38 -36.83
CA VAL A 41 3.22 8.21 -38.00
C VAL A 41 2.14 9.22 -37.62
N ASP A 42 2.01 10.30 -38.37
CA ASP A 42 0.97 11.32 -38.14
C ASP A 42 -0.43 10.68 -38.10
N ARG A 43 -1.15 10.80 -37.00
CA ARG A 43 -2.52 10.30 -36.85
C ARG A 43 -3.24 11.01 -35.67
N TYR A 44 -4.58 11.08 -35.75
CA TYR A 44 -5.43 11.69 -34.73
C TYR A 44 -5.03 13.13 -34.34
N ASN A 45 -4.66 13.96 -35.32
CA ASN A 45 -4.12 15.32 -35.10
C ASN A 45 -2.83 15.40 -34.26
N MET A 46 -2.14 14.28 -34.04
CA MET A 46 -0.84 14.26 -33.41
C MET A 46 0.27 14.04 -34.44
N PRO A 47 1.40 14.76 -34.32
CA PRO A 47 2.56 14.52 -35.17
C PRO A 47 3.16 13.15 -34.87
N GLY A 48 3.61 12.45 -35.89
CA GLY A 48 4.39 11.24 -35.74
C GLY A 48 5.73 11.51 -35.03
N PHE A 49 6.22 10.56 -34.28
CA PHE A 49 7.45 10.69 -33.51
C PHE A 49 8.67 11.12 -34.35
N PRO A 50 8.92 10.60 -35.58
CA PRO A 50 10.00 11.08 -36.42
C PRO A 50 9.92 12.57 -36.78
N ARG A 51 8.69 13.04 -37.08
CA ARG A 51 8.45 14.47 -37.39
C ARG A 51 8.69 15.35 -36.17
N LEU A 52 8.26 14.86 -34.98
CA LEU A 52 8.52 15.54 -33.72
C LEU A 52 10.03 15.66 -33.44
N LEU A 53 10.79 14.57 -33.59
CA LEU A 53 12.25 14.56 -33.39
C LEU A 53 12.95 15.58 -34.29
N LEU A 54 12.57 15.65 -35.59
CA LEU A 54 13.13 16.61 -36.50
C LEU A 54 12.80 18.05 -36.09
N GLY A 55 11.56 18.31 -35.68
CA GLY A 55 11.12 19.63 -35.21
C GLY A 55 11.83 20.08 -33.96
N VAL A 56 11.99 19.19 -32.95
CA VAL A 56 12.73 19.48 -31.72
C VAL A 56 14.22 19.71 -32.03
N ALA A 57 14.83 18.87 -32.88
CA ALA A 57 16.23 19.04 -33.28
C ALA A 57 16.48 20.35 -34.06
N ASP A 58 15.54 20.75 -34.89
CA ASP A 58 15.62 22.04 -35.60
C ASP A 58 15.47 23.21 -34.63
N ALA A 59 14.50 23.16 -33.72
CA ALA A 59 14.32 24.20 -32.70
C ALA A 59 15.56 24.34 -31.81
N TYR A 60 16.13 23.21 -31.37
CA TYR A 60 17.34 23.21 -30.53
C TYR A 60 18.55 23.85 -31.23
N ARG A 61 18.67 23.71 -32.56
CA ARG A 61 19.78 24.28 -33.34
C ARG A 61 19.53 25.71 -33.79
N SER A 62 18.30 26.02 -34.22
CA SER A 62 17.98 27.31 -34.82
C SER A 62 17.51 28.36 -33.84
N LYS A 63 17.02 27.93 -32.65
CA LYS A 63 16.41 28.80 -31.64
C LYS A 63 16.96 28.52 -30.21
N PRO A 64 18.28 28.52 -30.00
CA PRO A 64 18.86 28.14 -28.72
C PRO A 64 18.42 29.02 -27.56
N ASP A 65 18.18 30.31 -27.80
CA ASP A 65 17.71 31.25 -26.75
C ASP A 65 16.30 30.91 -26.28
N GLU A 66 15.36 30.56 -27.19
CA GLU A 66 14.00 30.13 -26.84
C GLU A 66 14.02 28.83 -26.02
N VAL A 67 14.86 27.86 -26.43
CA VAL A 67 15.05 26.59 -25.71
C VAL A 67 15.59 26.85 -24.29
N THR A 68 16.63 27.67 -24.16
CA THR A 68 17.21 28.02 -22.87
C THR A 68 16.22 28.73 -21.97
N GLN A 69 15.47 29.69 -22.49
CA GLN A 69 14.45 30.39 -21.72
C GLN A 69 13.33 29.45 -21.22
N THR A 70 12.88 28.52 -22.08
CA THR A 70 11.90 27.50 -21.70
C THR A 70 12.43 26.60 -20.61
N ALA A 71 13.68 26.09 -20.74
CA ALA A 71 14.33 25.26 -19.74
C ALA A 71 14.48 25.99 -18.39
N VAL A 72 14.94 27.25 -18.39
CA VAL A 72 15.05 28.04 -17.15
C VAL A 72 13.69 28.28 -16.48
N SER A 73 12.67 28.60 -17.26
CA SER A 73 11.31 28.76 -16.73
C SER A 73 10.80 27.44 -16.12
N MET A 74 10.98 26.32 -16.80
CA MET A 74 10.59 25.00 -16.32
C MET A 74 11.30 24.60 -15.03
N LEU A 75 12.61 24.82 -14.96
CA LEU A 75 13.39 24.57 -13.74
C LEU A 75 12.88 25.41 -12.57
N GLY A 76 12.54 26.69 -12.84
CA GLY A 76 11.96 27.58 -11.83
C GLY A 76 10.60 27.07 -11.29
N GLU A 77 9.74 26.56 -12.17
CA GLU A 77 8.46 25.97 -11.76
C GLU A 77 8.65 24.63 -11.03
N LEU A 78 9.52 23.74 -11.50
CA LEU A 78 9.83 22.48 -10.82
C LEU A 78 10.34 22.71 -9.38
N ARG A 79 11.16 23.74 -9.16
CA ARG A 79 11.61 24.13 -7.82
C ARG A 79 10.47 24.62 -6.93
N ARG A 80 9.40 25.18 -7.50
CA ARG A 80 8.22 25.64 -6.73
C ARG A 80 7.28 24.52 -6.33
N ILE A 81 7.22 23.41 -7.07
CA ILE A 81 6.30 22.30 -6.76
C ILE A 81 6.56 21.72 -5.36
N GLY A 82 7.84 21.66 -4.94
CA GLY A 82 8.21 21.18 -3.60
C GLY A 82 8.09 22.23 -2.48
N GLN A 83 7.76 23.49 -2.83
CA GLN A 83 7.65 24.59 -1.87
C GLN A 83 6.19 24.68 -1.36
N ALA A 84 5.87 23.93 -0.31
CA ALA A 84 4.66 24.18 0.45
C ALA A 84 4.93 25.31 1.44
N ARG A 85 3.99 26.24 1.58
CA ARG A 85 4.11 27.31 2.58
C ARG A 85 3.47 26.87 3.88
N GLU A 86 4.21 27.01 4.97
CA GLU A 86 3.70 26.73 6.30
C GLU A 86 2.42 27.56 6.57
N SER A 87 1.33 26.87 6.91
CA SER A 87 0.10 27.52 7.31
C SER A 87 0.14 27.84 8.80
N THR A 88 -0.40 28.99 9.16
CA THR A 88 -0.63 29.39 10.55
C THR A 88 -1.93 28.82 11.12
N ASP A 89 -2.71 28.10 10.33
CA ASP A 89 -3.97 27.51 10.78
C ASP A 89 -3.73 26.51 11.90
N ALA A 90 -4.62 26.49 12.88
CA ALA A 90 -4.55 25.56 13.99
C ALA A 90 -4.77 24.11 13.50
N LEU A 91 -3.85 23.23 13.87
CA LEU A 91 -4.07 21.80 13.74
C LEU A 91 -5.18 21.38 14.71
N SER A 92 -6.33 20.99 14.20
CA SER A 92 -7.52 20.75 15.03
C SER A 92 -8.36 19.58 14.51
N ILE A 93 -9.24 19.09 15.37
CA ILE A 93 -10.22 18.06 15.02
C ILE A 93 -11.11 18.47 13.85
N GLU A 94 -11.38 19.77 13.68
CA GLU A 94 -12.14 20.28 12.53
C GLU A 94 -11.46 19.99 11.19
N LEU A 95 -10.14 19.94 11.14
CA LEU A 95 -9.40 19.54 9.93
C LEU A 95 -9.70 18.08 9.58
N LEU A 96 -9.72 17.19 10.58
CA LEU A 96 -10.09 15.78 10.40
C LEU A 96 -11.54 15.62 9.93
N GLU A 97 -12.48 16.41 10.45
CA GLU A 97 -13.89 16.40 10.03
C GLU A 97 -14.07 16.92 8.59
N ARG A 98 -13.32 17.94 8.21
CA ARG A 98 -13.29 18.40 6.81
C ARG A 98 -12.71 17.34 5.87
N ALA A 99 -11.65 16.65 6.31
CA ALA A 99 -11.06 15.54 5.57
C ALA A 99 -12.05 14.40 5.36
N ARG A 100 -12.75 13.95 6.42
CA ARG A 100 -13.82 12.94 6.32
C ARG A 100 -14.82 13.32 5.24
N ARG A 101 -15.40 14.53 5.33
CA ARG A 101 -16.39 15.01 4.34
C ARG A 101 -15.82 15.07 2.92
N GLY A 102 -14.56 15.42 2.78
CA GLY A 102 -13.91 15.48 1.46
C GLY A 102 -13.66 14.10 0.85
N ILE A 103 -13.17 13.14 1.64
CA ILE A 103 -12.93 11.76 1.22
C ILE A 103 -14.24 11.07 0.86
N THR A 104 -15.27 11.21 1.69
CA THR A 104 -16.55 10.52 1.49
C THR A 104 -17.40 11.10 0.34
N ARG A 105 -17.07 12.28 -0.18
CA ARG A 105 -17.81 12.91 -1.30
C ARG A 105 -17.89 12.03 -2.55
N ASN A 106 -16.84 11.28 -2.83
CA ASN A 106 -16.73 10.42 -4.01
C ASN A 106 -16.97 8.94 -3.68
N TYR A 107 -17.55 8.64 -2.53
CA TYR A 107 -17.87 7.27 -2.14
C TYR A 107 -18.94 6.67 -3.05
N ASP A 108 -18.70 5.44 -3.52
CA ASP A 108 -19.66 4.66 -4.30
C ASP A 108 -20.57 3.83 -3.37
N ALA A 109 -21.75 4.35 -3.10
CA ALA A 109 -22.71 3.69 -2.22
C ALA A 109 -23.26 2.35 -2.76
N LYS A 110 -23.11 2.07 -4.07
CA LYS A 110 -23.59 0.83 -4.68
C LYS A 110 -22.57 -0.30 -4.60
N TYR A 111 -21.31 0.01 -4.90
CA TYR A 111 -20.26 -1.00 -5.02
C TYR A 111 -19.13 -0.85 -4.01
N GLY A 112 -19.20 0.15 -3.14
CA GLY A 112 -18.11 0.50 -2.24
C GLY A 112 -16.90 1.11 -2.96
N GLY A 113 -15.95 1.63 -2.19
CA GLY A 113 -14.78 2.34 -2.69
C GLY A 113 -15.07 3.76 -3.13
N PHE A 114 -14.13 4.37 -3.83
CA PHE A 114 -14.18 5.78 -4.22
C PHE A 114 -14.07 5.96 -5.72
N GLY A 115 -14.87 6.86 -6.28
CA GLY A 115 -14.86 7.18 -7.70
C GLY A 115 -15.51 6.13 -8.59
N SER A 116 -15.12 6.13 -9.86
CA SER A 116 -15.60 5.23 -10.92
C SER A 116 -14.49 4.28 -11.39
N ALA A 117 -14.73 3.55 -12.49
CA ALA A 117 -13.72 2.69 -13.09
C ALA A 117 -12.60 3.50 -13.82
N PRO A 118 -11.34 3.07 -13.77
CA PRO A 118 -10.80 1.99 -12.95
C PRO A 118 -10.84 2.33 -11.46
N LYS A 119 -11.00 1.32 -10.59
CA LYS A 119 -11.19 1.53 -9.16
C LYS A 119 -10.04 0.93 -8.36
N PHE A 120 -9.40 1.77 -7.53
CA PHE A 120 -8.29 1.40 -6.66
C PHE A 120 -8.76 1.16 -5.22
N PRO A 121 -8.11 0.27 -4.45
CA PRO A 121 -8.52 -0.07 -3.08
C PRO A 121 -8.55 1.09 -2.09
N ALA A 122 -7.65 2.07 -2.22
CA ALA A 122 -7.48 3.24 -1.35
C ALA A 122 -7.41 2.91 0.17
N PRO A 123 -6.53 1.99 0.60
CA PRO A 123 -6.49 1.49 1.99
C PRO A 123 -6.21 2.59 3.02
N MET A 124 -5.39 3.61 2.70
CA MET A 124 -5.11 4.73 3.61
C MET A 124 -6.37 5.55 3.94
N ASN A 125 -7.25 5.77 2.97
CA ASN A 125 -8.50 6.48 3.19
C ASN A 125 -9.49 5.63 4.03
N LEU A 126 -9.55 4.33 3.79
CA LEU A 126 -10.38 3.41 4.58
C LEU A 126 -9.89 3.30 6.02
N GLU A 127 -8.57 3.22 6.24
CA GLU A 127 -7.97 3.23 7.58
C GLU A 127 -8.28 4.54 8.32
N PHE A 128 -8.20 5.68 7.64
CA PHE A 128 -8.59 6.96 8.25
C PHE A 128 -10.09 6.98 8.63
N LEU A 129 -10.99 6.45 7.78
CA LEU A 129 -12.42 6.36 8.12
C LEU A 129 -12.67 5.42 9.32
N LEU A 130 -11.90 4.34 9.45
CA LEU A 130 -11.97 3.46 10.62
C LEU A 130 -11.56 4.19 11.91
N ARG A 131 -10.51 5.03 11.85
CA ARG A 131 -10.11 5.91 12.97
C ARG A 131 -11.16 6.96 13.29
N VAL A 132 -11.83 7.53 12.28
CA VAL A 132 -12.97 8.45 12.49
C VAL A 132 -14.08 7.74 13.27
N PHE A 133 -14.46 6.53 12.87
CA PHE A 133 -15.44 5.74 13.62
C PHE A 133 -14.99 5.51 15.07
N HIS A 134 -13.74 5.09 15.28
CA HIS A 134 -13.21 4.86 16.63
C HIS A 134 -13.28 6.11 17.52
N ARG A 135 -13.00 7.30 16.96
CA ARG A 135 -13.01 8.57 17.68
C ARG A 135 -14.43 9.09 17.95
N THR A 136 -15.35 8.97 16.97
CA THR A 136 -16.66 9.66 17.01
C THR A 136 -17.83 8.75 17.31
N GLY A 137 -17.70 7.43 17.07
CA GLY A 137 -18.81 6.46 17.10
C GLY A 137 -19.75 6.56 15.91
N GLU A 138 -19.47 7.39 14.90
CA GLU A 138 -20.31 7.57 13.71
C GLU A 138 -20.29 6.32 12.82
N ARG A 139 -21.42 5.61 12.79
CA ARG A 139 -21.59 4.32 12.10
C ARG A 139 -21.39 4.40 10.59
N ASP A 140 -21.75 5.51 9.96
CA ASP A 140 -21.62 5.71 8.52
C ASP A 140 -20.18 5.53 8.01
N ALA A 141 -19.19 5.98 8.79
CA ALA A 141 -17.79 5.79 8.46
C ALA A 141 -17.39 4.30 8.48
N LEU A 142 -17.84 3.54 9.50
CA LEU A 142 -17.61 2.10 9.57
C LEU A 142 -18.32 1.35 8.44
N GLU A 143 -19.59 1.67 8.16
CA GLU A 143 -20.38 1.05 7.09
C GLU A 143 -19.74 1.22 5.72
N MET A 144 -19.14 2.38 5.44
CA MET A 144 -18.38 2.61 4.20
C MET A 144 -17.15 1.70 4.11
N VAL A 145 -16.43 1.51 5.22
CA VAL A 145 -15.25 0.62 5.29
C VAL A 145 -15.67 -0.84 5.10
N GLU A 146 -16.63 -1.31 5.90
CA GLU A 146 -17.15 -2.69 5.84
C GLU A 146 -17.68 -3.04 4.44
N HIS A 147 -18.51 -2.15 3.87
CA HIS A 147 -19.05 -2.36 2.53
C HIS A 147 -17.95 -2.43 1.47
N THR A 148 -16.98 -1.53 1.51
CA THR A 148 -15.87 -1.53 0.55
C THR A 148 -15.02 -2.79 0.67
N CYS A 149 -14.59 -3.14 1.89
CA CYS A 149 -13.80 -4.34 2.14
C CYS A 149 -14.55 -5.61 1.72
N ARG A 150 -15.83 -5.72 2.06
CA ARG A 150 -16.65 -6.87 1.66
C ARG A 150 -16.77 -6.99 0.14
N ARG A 151 -17.06 -5.89 -0.57
CA ARG A 151 -17.18 -5.90 -2.04
C ARG A 151 -15.88 -6.21 -2.76
N MET A 152 -14.73 -5.73 -2.24
CA MET A 152 -13.42 -6.12 -2.79
C MET A 152 -13.14 -7.61 -2.60
N ALA A 153 -13.36 -8.16 -1.40
CA ALA A 153 -13.07 -9.55 -1.09
C ALA A 153 -14.06 -10.54 -1.73
N GLU A 154 -15.31 -10.15 -1.97
CA GLU A 154 -16.30 -10.93 -2.70
C GLU A 154 -16.12 -10.86 -4.21
N GLY A 155 -15.44 -9.82 -4.72
CA GLY A 155 -15.17 -9.62 -6.15
C GLY A 155 -13.99 -10.44 -6.67
N GLY A 156 -13.70 -10.25 -7.97
CA GLY A 156 -12.51 -10.85 -8.60
C GLY A 156 -11.21 -10.13 -8.26
N MET A 157 -11.29 -9.00 -7.53
CA MET A 157 -10.10 -8.34 -6.97
C MET A 157 -9.36 -9.24 -5.97
N TYR A 158 -10.06 -10.14 -5.31
CA TYR A 158 -9.51 -11.13 -4.39
C TYR A 158 -9.40 -12.49 -5.06
N ASP A 159 -8.25 -13.12 -4.96
CA ASP A 159 -8.07 -14.49 -5.45
C ASP A 159 -8.79 -15.49 -4.54
N GLN A 160 -9.97 -15.92 -4.95
CA GLN A 160 -10.88 -16.79 -4.18
C GLN A 160 -10.29 -18.18 -3.85
N LEU A 161 -9.22 -18.61 -4.52
CA LEU A 161 -8.57 -19.90 -4.28
C LEU A 161 -7.27 -19.78 -3.49
N GLY A 162 -6.40 -18.86 -3.92
CA GLY A 162 -5.03 -18.77 -3.40
C GLY A 162 -4.82 -17.64 -2.39
N GLY A 163 -5.81 -16.78 -2.19
CA GLY A 163 -5.66 -15.58 -1.38
C GLY A 163 -4.86 -14.47 -2.05
N GLY A 164 -4.83 -13.33 -1.38
CA GLY A 164 -4.17 -12.13 -1.88
C GLY A 164 -5.00 -11.34 -2.88
N PHE A 165 -4.70 -10.04 -2.96
CA PHE A 165 -5.40 -9.08 -3.80
C PHE A 165 -4.63 -8.75 -5.06
N HIS A 166 -5.35 -8.62 -6.17
CA HIS A 166 -4.89 -7.99 -7.40
C HIS A 166 -4.83 -6.47 -7.23
N ARG A 167 -4.11 -5.80 -8.14
CA ARG A 167 -3.71 -4.40 -8.01
C ARG A 167 -4.87 -3.41 -8.00
N TYR A 168 -5.79 -3.48 -8.98
CA TYR A 168 -6.97 -2.63 -9.09
C TYR A 168 -8.04 -3.29 -9.95
N SER A 169 -9.28 -2.79 -9.86
CA SER A 169 -10.37 -3.24 -10.72
C SER A 169 -10.48 -2.36 -11.97
N THR A 170 -10.60 -2.98 -13.14
CA THR A 170 -10.87 -2.28 -14.41
C THR A 170 -12.32 -1.82 -14.51
N ASP A 171 -13.22 -2.38 -13.69
CA ASP A 171 -14.64 -2.02 -13.60
C ASP A 171 -15.01 -1.41 -12.24
N ALA A 172 -16.22 -0.88 -12.12
CA ALA A 172 -16.69 -0.26 -10.89
C ALA A 172 -17.16 -1.27 -9.82
N ARG A 173 -17.29 -2.57 -10.16
CA ARG A 173 -17.91 -3.61 -9.32
C ARG A 173 -16.92 -4.50 -8.58
N TRP A 174 -15.63 -4.29 -8.78
CA TRP A 174 -14.54 -5.12 -8.28
C TRP A 174 -14.47 -6.53 -8.90
N LEU A 175 -15.04 -6.71 -10.11
CA LEU A 175 -15.11 -8.02 -10.76
C LEU A 175 -13.88 -8.33 -11.61
N VAL A 176 -13.54 -7.46 -12.56
CA VAL A 176 -12.44 -7.70 -13.49
C VAL A 176 -11.20 -6.93 -13.02
N PRO A 177 -10.24 -7.62 -12.38
CA PRO A 177 -9.02 -6.95 -11.94
C PRO A 177 -8.03 -6.77 -13.07
N HIS A 178 -7.06 -5.87 -12.92
CA HIS A 178 -5.74 -6.05 -13.50
C HIS A 178 -5.02 -7.09 -12.64
N PHE A 179 -4.69 -8.26 -13.22
CA PHE A 179 -4.34 -9.46 -12.47
C PHE A 179 -2.97 -9.44 -11.78
N GLU A 180 -2.20 -8.38 -11.91
CA GLU A 180 -0.95 -8.17 -11.19
C GLU A 180 -1.20 -8.14 -9.67
N LYS A 181 -0.32 -8.80 -8.88
CA LYS A 181 -0.38 -8.75 -7.41
C LYS A 181 0.87 -8.06 -6.87
N MET A 182 0.68 -6.91 -6.22
CA MET A 182 1.75 -6.11 -5.65
C MET A 182 1.92 -6.41 -4.16
N LEU A 183 3.16 -6.46 -3.69
CA LEU A 183 3.45 -6.67 -2.26
C LEU A 183 2.85 -5.57 -1.39
N TYR A 184 2.97 -4.29 -1.81
CA TYR A 184 2.46 -3.16 -1.04
C TYR A 184 0.93 -3.16 -0.92
N ASP A 185 0.18 -3.54 -1.96
CA ASP A 185 -1.27 -3.64 -1.90
C ASP A 185 -1.69 -4.71 -0.90
N ASN A 186 -1.06 -5.88 -0.95
CA ASN A 186 -1.33 -6.98 -0.03
C ASN A 186 -0.93 -6.64 1.41
N ALA A 187 0.14 -5.88 1.63
CA ALA A 187 0.53 -5.38 2.94
C ALA A 187 -0.51 -4.44 3.54
N LEU A 188 -0.91 -3.41 2.78
CA LEU A 188 -1.86 -2.41 3.26
C LEU A 188 -3.26 -2.99 3.45
N LEU A 189 -3.69 -3.88 2.55
CA LEU A 189 -5.02 -4.51 2.63
C LEU A 189 -5.09 -5.53 3.76
N SER A 190 -4.10 -6.44 3.91
CA SER A 190 -4.13 -7.41 5.01
C SER A 190 -4.19 -6.72 6.38
N ARG A 191 -3.45 -5.61 6.56
CA ARG A 191 -3.49 -4.79 7.78
C ARG A 191 -4.86 -4.11 7.97
N LEU A 192 -5.45 -3.54 6.92
CA LEU A 192 -6.78 -2.95 6.97
C LEU A 192 -7.84 -3.99 7.36
N TYR A 193 -7.87 -5.17 6.73
CA TYR A 193 -8.81 -6.23 7.07
C TYR A 193 -8.64 -6.72 8.52
N LEU A 194 -7.41 -6.78 8.99
CA LEU A 194 -7.10 -7.09 10.40
C LEU A 194 -7.70 -6.07 11.36
N HIS A 195 -7.59 -4.77 11.06
CA HIS A 195 -8.18 -3.70 11.85
C HIS A 195 -9.72 -3.70 11.80
N VAL A 196 -10.31 -3.99 10.63
CA VAL A 196 -11.76 -4.17 10.51
C VAL A 196 -12.23 -5.37 11.35
N TYR A 197 -11.48 -6.48 11.37
CA TYR A 197 -11.75 -7.60 12.26
C TYR A 197 -11.75 -7.19 13.74
N GLN A 198 -10.75 -6.43 14.20
CA GLN A 198 -10.70 -5.94 15.59
C GLN A 198 -11.90 -5.07 15.98
N VAL A 199 -12.45 -4.30 15.02
CA VAL A 199 -13.61 -3.44 15.24
C VAL A 199 -14.93 -4.22 15.24
N THR A 200 -15.08 -5.17 14.30
CA THR A 200 -16.36 -5.85 14.05
C THR A 200 -16.47 -7.21 14.73
N ASN A 201 -15.33 -7.84 15.01
CA ASN A 201 -15.20 -9.24 15.45
C ASN A 201 -15.84 -10.25 14.46
N GLU A 202 -15.91 -9.89 13.16
CA GLU A 202 -16.41 -10.79 12.11
C GLU A 202 -15.27 -11.63 11.52
N ASP A 203 -15.38 -12.96 11.62
CA ASP A 203 -14.39 -13.92 11.11
C ASP A 203 -14.14 -13.80 9.60
N PHE A 204 -15.07 -13.20 8.85
CA PHE A 204 -14.89 -12.90 7.43
C PHE A 204 -13.61 -12.05 7.19
N TYR A 205 -13.45 -10.95 7.92
CA TYR A 205 -12.30 -10.05 7.75
C TYR A 205 -11.00 -10.68 8.27
N ARG A 206 -11.08 -11.45 9.35
CA ARG A 206 -9.96 -12.26 9.86
C ARG A 206 -9.45 -13.21 8.78
N ARG A 207 -10.33 -14.02 8.20
CA ARG A 207 -10.00 -14.99 7.15
C ARG A 207 -9.33 -14.34 5.95
N ILE A 208 -9.85 -13.21 5.46
CA ILE A 208 -9.27 -12.49 4.32
C ILE A 208 -7.85 -11.98 4.65
N SER A 209 -7.64 -11.46 5.86
CA SER A 209 -6.31 -11.05 6.31
C SER A 209 -5.34 -12.25 6.37
N GLU A 210 -5.73 -13.36 7.01
CA GLU A 210 -4.93 -14.58 7.11
C GLU A 210 -4.61 -15.16 5.73
N GLU A 211 -5.62 -15.38 4.86
CA GLU A 211 -5.41 -15.92 3.50
C GLU A 211 -4.50 -15.01 2.64
N THR A 212 -4.53 -13.68 2.87
CA THR A 212 -3.63 -12.74 2.18
C THR A 212 -2.20 -12.87 2.67
N LEU A 213 -1.98 -12.98 3.98
CA LEU A 213 -0.65 -13.19 4.55
C LEU A 213 -0.08 -14.57 4.21
N ASP A 214 -0.91 -15.61 4.23
CA ASP A 214 -0.52 -16.96 3.82
C ASP A 214 -0.13 -17.02 2.33
N TYR A 215 -0.80 -16.23 1.46
CA TYR A 215 -0.38 -16.05 0.07
C TYR A 215 1.05 -15.46 0.00
N VAL A 216 1.34 -14.41 0.78
CA VAL A 216 2.67 -13.79 0.79
C VAL A 216 3.73 -14.78 1.27
N VAL A 217 3.46 -15.55 2.33
CA VAL A 217 4.37 -16.61 2.80
C VAL A 217 4.65 -17.63 1.72
N ARG A 218 3.61 -18.10 1.05
CA ARG A 218 3.70 -19.20 0.06
C ARG A 218 4.34 -18.76 -1.25
N GLU A 219 3.98 -17.57 -1.78
CA GLU A 219 4.31 -17.16 -3.14
C GLU A 219 5.35 -16.05 -3.22
N MET A 220 5.44 -15.18 -2.20
CA MET A 220 6.19 -13.94 -2.28
C MET A 220 7.37 -13.88 -1.32
N THR A 221 7.77 -15.00 -0.68
CA THR A 221 8.83 -15.02 0.32
C THR A 221 10.08 -15.71 -0.20
N ASP A 222 11.25 -15.05 -0.07
CA ASP A 222 12.58 -15.61 -0.27
C ASP A 222 12.94 -16.54 0.90
N GLU A 223 13.68 -17.61 0.66
CA GLU A 223 14.09 -18.58 1.68
C GLU A 223 14.85 -17.94 2.86
N ARG A 224 15.46 -16.77 2.66
CA ARG A 224 16.19 -16.01 3.68
C ARG A 224 15.33 -15.00 4.45
N GLY A 225 14.08 -14.79 4.03
CA GLY A 225 13.11 -13.95 4.72
C GLY A 225 12.74 -12.63 4.05
N GLY A 226 13.33 -12.27 2.91
CA GLY A 226 12.89 -11.12 2.11
C GLY A 226 11.57 -11.39 1.38
N PHE A 227 10.73 -10.38 1.21
CA PHE A 227 9.53 -10.49 0.38
C PHE A 227 9.78 -9.94 -1.01
N TYR A 228 9.40 -10.71 -2.03
CA TYR A 228 9.46 -10.32 -3.44
C TYR A 228 8.45 -9.22 -3.76
N SER A 229 8.70 -8.45 -4.83
CA SER A 229 7.96 -7.23 -5.10
C SER A 229 6.60 -7.45 -5.75
N THR A 230 6.50 -8.32 -6.78
CA THR A 230 5.28 -8.43 -7.56
C THR A 230 5.16 -9.77 -8.27
N GLN A 231 3.94 -10.18 -8.52
CA GLN A 231 3.57 -11.26 -9.43
C GLN A 231 2.84 -10.63 -10.62
N ASP A 232 3.29 -10.98 -11.85
CA ASP A 232 2.77 -10.45 -13.11
C ASP A 232 1.27 -10.76 -13.31
N ALA A 233 0.61 -9.97 -14.14
CA ALA A 233 -0.76 -10.21 -14.57
C ALA A 233 -0.88 -11.35 -15.59
N ASP A 234 0.18 -11.55 -16.39
CA ASP A 234 0.18 -12.44 -17.53
C ASP A 234 0.75 -13.82 -17.20
N SER A 235 0.11 -14.85 -17.75
CA SER A 235 0.64 -16.19 -17.86
C SER A 235 0.56 -16.64 -19.32
N GLU A 236 1.67 -17.16 -19.87
CA GLU A 236 1.76 -17.61 -21.27
C GLU A 236 1.33 -16.52 -22.29
N GLY A 237 1.57 -15.24 -21.97
CA GLY A 237 1.24 -14.10 -22.83
C GLY A 237 -0.24 -13.69 -22.84
N HIS A 238 -1.03 -14.17 -21.89
CA HIS A 238 -2.44 -13.82 -21.71
C HIS A 238 -2.72 -13.38 -20.27
N GLU A 239 -3.31 -12.19 -20.12
CA GLU A 239 -3.69 -11.65 -18.83
C GLU A 239 -4.77 -12.51 -18.17
N GLY A 240 -4.60 -12.83 -16.89
CA GLY A 240 -5.56 -13.58 -16.08
C GLY A 240 -5.66 -15.08 -16.35
N LYS A 241 -4.99 -15.63 -17.35
CA LYS A 241 -5.10 -17.04 -17.76
C LYS A 241 -4.91 -18.03 -16.60
N PHE A 242 -4.02 -17.73 -15.69
CA PHE A 242 -3.76 -18.56 -14.51
C PHE A 242 -4.97 -18.66 -13.57
N PHE A 243 -5.79 -17.61 -13.47
CA PHE A 243 -6.80 -17.41 -12.45
C PHE A 243 -8.23 -17.77 -12.88
N VAL A 244 -8.48 -17.90 -14.19
CA VAL A 244 -9.84 -18.08 -14.73
C VAL A 244 -10.20 -19.54 -14.97
N TRP A 245 -11.52 -19.81 -15.01
CA TRP A 245 -12.09 -21.15 -15.07
C TRP A 245 -13.28 -21.23 -16.03
N THR A 246 -13.49 -22.43 -16.61
CA THR A 246 -14.73 -22.77 -17.30
C THR A 246 -15.62 -23.68 -16.42
N VAL A 247 -16.92 -23.75 -16.74
CA VAL A 247 -17.83 -24.68 -16.05
C VAL A 247 -17.38 -26.13 -16.19
N ASP A 248 -16.91 -26.50 -17.40
CA ASP A 248 -16.49 -27.88 -17.70
C ASP A 248 -15.26 -28.26 -16.89
N GLU A 249 -14.23 -27.39 -16.79
CA GLU A 249 -13.06 -27.62 -15.93
C GLU A 249 -13.45 -27.82 -14.46
N VAL A 250 -14.33 -26.94 -13.93
CA VAL A 250 -14.77 -27.06 -12.53
C VAL A 250 -15.49 -28.38 -12.28
N LYS A 251 -16.42 -28.79 -13.17
CA LYS A 251 -17.15 -30.05 -13.03
C LYS A 251 -16.30 -31.28 -13.26
N GLU A 252 -15.33 -31.24 -14.17
CA GLU A 252 -14.38 -32.33 -14.39
C GLU A 252 -13.54 -32.59 -13.12
N ILE A 253 -13.12 -31.55 -12.42
CA ILE A 253 -12.28 -31.66 -11.22
C ILE A 253 -13.09 -32.03 -9.97
N LEU A 254 -14.27 -31.43 -9.79
CA LEU A 254 -15.06 -31.56 -8.57
C LEU A 254 -16.14 -32.65 -8.64
N GLY A 255 -16.51 -33.10 -9.84
CA GLY A 255 -17.71 -33.89 -10.09
C GLY A 255 -18.95 -33.02 -10.29
N GLU A 256 -20.05 -33.64 -10.73
CA GLU A 256 -21.26 -32.90 -11.11
C GLU A 256 -21.91 -32.18 -9.92
N ASP A 257 -22.00 -32.84 -8.76
CA ASP A 257 -22.69 -32.32 -7.58
C ASP A 257 -21.91 -31.16 -6.92
N ASP A 258 -20.68 -31.42 -6.43
CA ASP A 258 -19.84 -30.39 -5.81
C ASP A 258 -19.50 -29.27 -6.83
N GLY A 259 -19.29 -29.63 -8.12
CA GLY A 259 -19.02 -28.67 -9.19
C GLY A 259 -20.19 -27.71 -9.44
N SER A 260 -21.42 -28.21 -9.41
CA SER A 260 -22.62 -27.37 -9.57
C SER A 260 -22.83 -26.42 -8.38
N LEU A 261 -22.57 -26.88 -7.15
CA LEU A 261 -22.59 -26.03 -5.96
C LEU A 261 -21.53 -24.94 -6.03
N PHE A 262 -20.31 -25.32 -6.41
CA PHE A 262 -19.19 -24.39 -6.57
C PHE A 262 -19.47 -23.32 -7.64
N CYS A 263 -19.91 -23.73 -8.83
CA CYS A 263 -20.30 -22.82 -9.91
C CYS A 263 -21.42 -21.88 -9.48
N SER A 264 -22.41 -22.38 -8.75
CA SER A 264 -23.53 -21.58 -8.24
C SER A 264 -23.07 -20.50 -7.25
N TYR A 265 -22.12 -20.82 -6.35
CA TYR A 265 -21.63 -19.87 -5.35
C TYR A 265 -20.63 -18.87 -5.91
N TYR A 266 -19.67 -19.32 -6.73
CA TYR A 266 -18.62 -18.47 -7.31
C TYR A 266 -18.99 -17.87 -8.67
N ASP A 267 -20.26 -17.90 -9.04
CA ASP A 267 -20.78 -17.28 -10.27
C ASP A 267 -20.10 -17.76 -11.57
N VAL A 268 -19.77 -19.07 -11.62
CA VAL A 268 -19.18 -19.69 -12.81
C VAL A 268 -20.28 -20.12 -13.75
N THR A 269 -20.33 -19.50 -14.93
CA THR A 269 -21.41 -19.69 -15.93
C THR A 269 -20.85 -20.10 -17.28
N ALA A 270 -21.68 -20.73 -18.12
CA ALA A 270 -21.27 -21.12 -19.47
C ALA A 270 -20.95 -19.92 -20.39
N GLY A 271 -21.54 -18.75 -20.14
CA GLY A 271 -21.28 -17.53 -20.89
C GLY A 271 -19.98 -16.84 -20.49
N GLY A 272 -19.46 -17.14 -19.32
CA GLY A 272 -18.30 -16.47 -18.75
C GLY A 272 -18.56 -15.04 -18.31
N ASN A 273 -17.65 -14.49 -17.53
CA ASN A 273 -17.66 -13.08 -17.13
C ASN A 273 -16.37 -12.33 -17.54
N PHE A 274 -15.41 -13.07 -18.14
CA PHE A 274 -14.15 -12.55 -18.66
C PHE A 274 -13.67 -13.40 -19.86
N GLU A 275 -13.71 -12.86 -21.08
CA GLU A 275 -13.23 -13.48 -22.33
C GLU A 275 -13.73 -14.93 -22.57
N GLY A 276 -14.99 -15.21 -22.21
CA GLY A 276 -15.60 -16.54 -22.33
C GLY A 276 -15.23 -17.53 -21.21
N GLN A 277 -14.43 -17.11 -20.23
CA GLN A 277 -14.09 -17.81 -19.01
C GLN A 277 -14.65 -17.06 -17.79
N ASN A 278 -14.38 -17.57 -16.59
CA ASN A 278 -14.92 -16.97 -15.38
C ASN A 278 -13.82 -16.63 -14.38
N ILE A 279 -13.83 -15.39 -13.93
CA ILE A 279 -13.21 -14.95 -12.69
C ILE A 279 -14.13 -15.36 -11.55
N LEU A 280 -13.60 -16.04 -10.54
CA LEU A 280 -14.37 -16.46 -9.37
C LEU A 280 -14.75 -15.22 -8.54
N ASN A 281 -16.04 -15.09 -8.24
CA ASN A 281 -16.55 -14.00 -7.42
C ASN A 281 -17.83 -14.42 -6.70
N VAL A 282 -18.15 -13.77 -5.58
CA VAL A 282 -19.34 -14.09 -4.77
C VAL A 282 -20.40 -13.02 -5.01
N THR A 283 -21.49 -13.41 -5.66
CA THR A 283 -22.58 -12.48 -6.02
C THR A 283 -23.84 -12.65 -5.17
N ARG A 284 -23.92 -13.74 -4.38
CA ARG A 284 -25.11 -14.12 -3.61
C ARG A 284 -24.73 -14.60 -2.21
N PRO A 285 -25.55 -14.27 -1.19
CA PRO A 285 -25.37 -14.82 0.15
C PRO A 285 -25.40 -16.35 0.15
N ILE A 286 -24.57 -16.95 0.99
CA ILE A 286 -24.42 -18.42 1.09
C ILE A 286 -25.75 -19.11 1.47
N GLU A 287 -26.56 -18.47 2.32
CA GLU A 287 -27.87 -18.97 2.75
C GLU A 287 -28.85 -19.08 1.57
N LYS A 288 -28.74 -18.17 0.60
CA LYS A 288 -29.56 -18.21 -0.61
C LYS A 288 -29.16 -19.37 -1.50
N VAL A 289 -27.86 -19.57 -1.71
CA VAL A 289 -27.35 -20.68 -2.53
C VAL A 289 -27.68 -22.03 -1.89
N ALA A 290 -27.49 -22.18 -0.58
CA ALA A 290 -27.84 -23.40 0.16
C ALA A 290 -29.33 -23.73 0.05
N ARG A 291 -30.22 -22.72 0.19
CA ARG A 291 -31.66 -22.87 0.05
C ARG A 291 -32.06 -23.30 -1.36
N GLU A 292 -31.51 -22.69 -2.40
CA GLU A 292 -31.76 -23.04 -3.81
C GLU A 292 -31.32 -24.46 -4.13
N ALA A 293 -30.21 -24.92 -3.53
CA ALA A 293 -29.71 -26.27 -3.67
C ALA A 293 -30.40 -27.29 -2.74
N ASN A 294 -31.29 -26.85 -1.87
CA ASN A 294 -31.98 -27.67 -0.87
C ASN A 294 -31.04 -28.44 0.06
N ILE A 295 -29.97 -27.78 0.52
CA ILE A 295 -28.97 -28.28 1.48
C ILE A 295 -28.78 -27.30 2.64
N THR A 296 -28.10 -27.73 3.69
CA THR A 296 -27.73 -26.83 4.80
C THR A 296 -26.53 -25.94 4.42
N VAL A 297 -26.37 -24.80 5.12
CA VAL A 297 -25.22 -23.91 4.93
C VAL A 297 -23.92 -24.63 5.26
N GLU A 298 -23.91 -25.44 6.31
CA GLU A 298 -22.74 -26.24 6.73
C GLU A 298 -22.30 -27.21 5.61
N HIS A 299 -23.25 -27.90 5.00
CA HIS A 299 -22.95 -28.81 3.88
C HIS A 299 -22.37 -28.05 2.67
N LEU A 300 -22.92 -26.87 2.36
CA LEU A 300 -22.40 -26.01 1.29
C LEU A 300 -20.98 -25.54 1.62
N LEU A 301 -20.72 -25.06 2.83
CA LEU A 301 -19.38 -24.63 3.27
C LEU A 301 -18.34 -25.75 3.12
N GLU A 302 -18.69 -26.98 3.56
CA GLU A 302 -17.81 -28.14 3.41
C GLU A 302 -17.54 -28.46 1.93
N ALA A 303 -18.55 -28.41 1.06
CA ALA A 303 -18.39 -28.65 -0.37
C ALA A 303 -17.51 -27.58 -1.02
N LEU A 304 -17.72 -26.30 -0.68
CA LEU A 304 -16.91 -25.20 -1.17
C LEU A 304 -15.45 -25.28 -0.72
N GLU A 305 -15.21 -25.65 0.54
CA GLU A 305 -13.84 -25.79 1.06
C GLU A 305 -13.10 -26.97 0.37
N ARG A 306 -13.77 -28.11 0.18
CA ARG A 306 -13.22 -29.22 -0.62
C ARG A 306 -12.93 -28.78 -2.05
N GLY A 307 -13.86 -28.03 -2.65
CA GLY A 307 -13.75 -27.52 -4.01
C GLY A 307 -12.57 -26.55 -4.16
N ARG A 308 -12.45 -25.57 -3.25
CA ARG A 308 -11.33 -24.62 -3.23
C ARG A 308 -9.98 -25.34 -3.20
N ARG A 309 -9.80 -26.32 -2.30
CA ARG A 309 -8.54 -27.07 -2.20
C ARG A 309 -8.21 -27.84 -3.49
N LYS A 310 -9.17 -28.58 -4.05
CA LYS A 310 -8.94 -29.35 -5.28
C LYS A 310 -8.62 -28.46 -6.48
N LEU A 311 -9.35 -27.37 -6.65
CA LEU A 311 -9.11 -26.43 -7.74
C LEU A 311 -7.78 -25.69 -7.55
N PHE A 312 -7.42 -25.32 -6.32
CA PHE A 312 -6.12 -24.77 -6.00
C PHE A 312 -4.99 -25.74 -6.40
N ASP A 313 -5.05 -27.02 -5.99
CA ASP A 313 -4.04 -28.04 -6.31
C ASP A 313 -3.88 -28.26 -7.82
N VAL A 314 -4.97 -28.14 -8.58
CA VAL A 314 -4.93 -28.23 -10.05
C VAL A 314 -4.34 -26.95 -10.65
N ARG A 315 -4.73 -25.78 -10.17
CA ARG A 315 -4.20 -24.49 -10.63
C ARG A 315 -2.69 -24.37 -10.42
N GLU A 316 -2.18 -24.86 -9.29
CA GLU A 316 -0.74 -24.84 -8.99
C GLU A 316 0.12 -25.64 -10.00
N ARG A 317 -0.49 -26.46 -10.83
CA ARG A 317 0.18 -27.18 -11.94
C ARG A 317 0.17 -26.40 -13.26
N ARG A 318 -0.60 -25.31 -13.34
CA ARG A 318 -0.58 -24.38 -14.48
C ARG A 318 0.73 -23.60 -14.48
N ILE A 319 1.10 -23.02 -15.62
CA ILE A 319 2.23 -22.11 -15.71
C ILE A 319 1.88 -20.85 -14.93
N LYS A 320 2.62 -20.59 -13.85
CA LYS A 320 2.40 -19.42 -12.99
C LYS A 320 2.79 -18.12 -13.70
N PRO A 321 2.13 -17.00 -13.38
CA PRO A 321 2.61 -15.67 -13.75
C PRO A 321 4.04 -15.44 -13.26
N HIS A 322 4.81 -14.67 -14.03
CA HIS A 322 6.18 -14.35 -13.67
C HIS A 322 6.21 -13.57 -12.34
N ARG A 323 7.21 -13.87 -11.49
CA ARG A 323 7.44 -13.16 -10.24
C ARG A 323 8.68 -12.28 -10.36
N ASP A 324 8.56 -10.99 -10.04
CA ASP A 324 9.74 -10.14 -9.90
C ASP A 324 10.35 -10.34 -8.51
N GLU A 325 11.48 -11.01 -8.48
CA GLU A 325 12.20 -11.40 -7.27
C GLU A 325 13.06 -10.28 -6.66
N LYS A 326 12.80 -9.03 -7.01
CA LYS A 326 13.39 -7.91 -6.28
C LYS A 326 12.77 -7.81 -4.89
N VAL A 327 13.61 -7.68 -3.87
CA VAL A 327 13.20 -7.30 -2.52
C VAL A 327 13.41 -5.79 -2.39
N LEU A 328 12.32 -5.04 -2.19
CA LEU A 328 12.35 -3.59 -2.04
C LEU A 328 12.18 -3.23 -0.56
N THR A 329 13.08 -2.45 -0.01
CA THR A 329 13.11 -2.11 1.43
C THR A 329 11.79 -1.49 1.89
N ALA A 330 11.26 -0.50 1.16
CA ALA A 330 9.99 0.16 1.49
C ALA A 330 8.82 -0.84 1.59
N TRP A 331 8.62 -1.66 0.56
CA TRP A 331 7.48 -2.59 0.52
C TRP A 331 7.61 -3.71 1.55
N ASN A 332 8.83 -4.12 1.85
CA ASN A 332 9.10 -5.05 2.94
C ASN A 332 8.78 -4.43 4.30
N GLY A 333 9.06 -3.15 4.51
CA GLY A 333 8.66 -2.42 5.72
C GLY A 333 7.15 -2.42 5.95
N LEU A 334 6.34 -2.18 4.89
CA LEU A 334 4.88 -2.25 4.98
C LEU A 334 4.41 -3.67 5.34
N MET A 335 4.97 -4.70 4.69
CA MET A 335 4.58 -6.09 4.94
C MET A 335 5.06 -6.58 6.32
N LEU A 336 6.23 -6.13 6.77
CA LEU A 336 6.73 -6.37 8.12
C LEU A 336 5.73 -5.88 9.18
N ALA A 337 5.22 -4.65 9.03
CA ALA A 337 4.21 -4.09 9.94
C ALA A 337 2.94 -4.95 9.96
N SER A 338 2.49 -5.40 8.80
CA SER A 338 1.30 -6.25 8.67
C SER A 338 1.47 -7.61 9.38
N PHE A 339 2.60 -8.30 9.16
CA PHE A 339 2.90 -9.57 9.85
C PHE A 339 3.06 -9.40 11.36
N ALA A 340 3.76 -8.34 11.81
CA ALA A 340 3.96 -8.09 13.22
C ALA A 340 2.65 -7.84 13.97
N GLU A 341 1.76 -7.02 13.43
CA GLU A 341 0.44 -6.79 14.02
C GLU A 341 -0.46 -8.02 13.95
N ALA A 342 -0.45 -8.74 12.80
CA ALA A 342 -1.23 -9.96 12.66
C ALA A 342 -0.79 -11.06 13.65
N ALA A 343 0.51 -11.20 13.88
CA ALA A 343 1.04 -12.12 14.88
C ALA A 343 0.48 -11.84 16.28
N ALA A 344 0.47 -10.57 16.67
CA ALA A 344 0.00 -10.17 18.01
C ALA A 344 -1.54 -10.25 18.15
N ILE A 345 -2.30 -9.86 17.09
CA ILE A 345 -3.76 -9.81 17.12
C ILE A 345 -4.37 -11.21 16.98
N LEU A 346 -3.79 -12.05 16.12
CA LEU A 346 -4.30 -13.39 15.79
C LEU A 346 -3.65 -14.51 16.62
N GLU A 347 -2.69 -14.17 17.47
CA GLU A 347 -1.92 -15.14 18.29
C GLU A 347 -1.20 -16.18 17.39
N ARG A 348 -0.54 -15.72 16.29
CA ARG A 348 0.13 -16.52 15.27
C ARG A 348 1.65 -16.40 15.38
N ASP A 349 2.27 -17.34 16.11
CA ASP A 349 3.73 -17.40 16.30
C ASP A 349 4.49 -17.59 14.99
N ASP A 350 3.91 -18.29 14.03
CA ASP A 350 4.49 -18.46 12.69
C ASP A 350 4.58 -17.12 11.92
N TYR A 351 3.58 -16.25 12.02
CA TYR A 351 3.65 -14.88 11.47
C TYR A 351 4.70 -14.04 12.18
N LEU A 352 4.87 -14.23 13.48
CA LEU A 352 5.90 -13.54 14.24
C LEU A 352 7.31 -13.92 13.76
N GLU A 353 7.56 -15.19 13.50
CA GLU A 353 8.84 -15.65 12.95
C GLU A 353 9.07 -15.12 11.52
N VAL A 354 8.03 -15.06 10.68
CA VAL A 354 8.11 -14.42 9.36
C VAL A 354 8.52 -12.95 9.50
N ALA A 355 7.90 -12.20 10.41
CA ALA A 355 8.24 -10.80 10.69
C ALA A 355 9.70 -10.63 11.16
N ARG A 356 10.13 -11.45 12.13
CA ARG A 356 11.51 -11.43 12.62
C ARG A 356 12.54 -11.73 11.54
N ASN A 357 12.26 -12.74 10.71
CA ASN A 357 13.15 -13.13 9.63
C ASN A 357 13.24 -12.03 8.58
N ASN A 358 12.13 -11.37 8.25
CA ASN A 358 12.12 -10.24 7.33
C ASN A 358 12.92 -9.04 7.87
N ALA A 359 12.72 -8.66 9.14
CA ALA A 359 13.48 -7.58 9.75
C ALA A 359 14.99 -7.86 9.76
N ARG A 360 15.39 -9.10 10.11
CA ARG A 360 16.80 -9.54 10.04
C ARG A 360 17.33 -9.47 8.62
N PHE A 361 16.57 -10.00 7.65
CA PHE A 361 16.98 -9.99 6.25
C PHE A 361 17.31 -8.58 5.74
N ILE A 362 16.45 -7.59 6.01
CA ILE A 362 16.68 -6.21 5.60
C ILE A 362 17.94 -5.64 6.29
N LEU A 363 18.10 -5.83 7.59
CA LEU A 363 19.25 -5.34 8.34
C LEU A 363 20.57 -5.99 7.91
N ASP A 364 20.56 -7.29 7.58
CA ASP A 364 21.74 -8.06 7.24
C ASP A 364 22.16 -7.89 5.76
N HIS A 365 21.21 -7.66 4.84
CA HIS A 365 21.47 -7.66 3.40
C HIS A 365 21.25 -6.30 2.71
N LEU A 366 20.41 -5.43 3.27
CA LEU A 366 20.05 -4.13 2.69
C LEU A 366 20.54 -2.94 3.53
N ARG A 367 21.47 -3.17 4.45
CA ARG A 367 22.15 -2.14 5.20
C ARG A 367 23.65 -2.17 4.90
N HIS A 368 24.19 -1.01 4.57
CA HIS A 368 25.63 -0.82 4.39
C HIS A 368 26.09 0.29 5.34
N ASP A 369 26.93 -0.06 6.31
CA ASP A 369 27.28 0.78 7.44
C ASP A 369 26.02 1.24 8.19
N ARG A 370 25.66 2.51 8.10
CA ARG A 370 24.47 3.09 8.71
C ARG A 370 23.33 3.38 7.72
N LEU A 371 23.60 3.27 6.41
CA LEU A 371 22.65 3.59 5.35
C LEU A 371 21.89 2.35 4.88
N LEU A 372 20.60 2.52 4.58
CA LEU A 372 19.83 1.50 3.90
C LEU A 372 20.07 1.55 2.39
N LEU A 373 19.90 0.39 1.75
CA LEU A 373 19.85 0.24 0.31
C LEU A 373 18.42 -0.07 -0.11
N ARG A 374 18.04 0.34 -1.34
CA ARG A 374 16.68 0.25 -1.83
C ARG A 374 16.26 -1.15 -2.22
N SER A 375 17.12 -1.87 -2.95
CA SER A 375 16.72 -3.13 -3.58
C SER A 375 17.75 -4.22 -3.45
N TYR A 376 17.29 -5.47 -3.32
CA TYR A 376 18.11 -6.67 -3.32
C TYR A 376 17.57 -7.66 -4.34
N LYS A 377 18.46 -8.24 -5.15
CA LYS A 377 18.17 -9.32 -6.08
C LYS A 377 19.46 -10.07 -6.41
N ASP A 378 19.36 -11.40 -6.62
CA ASP A 378 20.47 -12.27 -7.03
C ASP A 378 21.74 -12.11 -6.15
N GLY A 379 21.56 -11.99 -4.84
CA GLY A 379 22.67 -11.84 -3.89
C GLY A 379 23.27 -10.44 -3.82
N GLN A 380 22.70 -9.43 -4.47
CA GLN A 380 23.24 -8.07 -4.54
C GLN A 380 22.22 -7.03 -4.08
N ALA A 381 22.62 -6.22 -3.09
CA ALA A 381 21.92 -5.00 -2.73
C ALA A 381 22.41 -3.83 -3.58
N LYS A 382 21.50 -2.96 -4.02
CA LYS A 382 21.80 -1.85 -4.92
C LYS A 382 20.97 -0.61 -4.58
N LEU A 383 21.48 0.54 -4.99
CA LEU A 383 20.89 1.87 -4.88
C LEU A 383 20.73 2.32 -3.44
N ASN A 384 21.06 3.57 -3.18
CA ASN A 384 20.78 4.19 -1.88
C ASN A 384 19.26 4.25 -1.67
N ALA A 385 18.83 3.99 -0.45
CA ALA A 385 17.43 3.98 -0.06
C ALA A 385 16.86 5.41 -0.08
N TYR A 386 15.62 5.55 -0.52
CA TYR A 386 14.86 6.80 -0.49
C TYR A 386 14.15 7.00 0.87
N LEU A 387 13.52 8.14 1.07
CA LEU A 387 12.77 8.46 2.29
C LEU A 387 11.78 7.36 2.66
N GLU A 388 11.02 6.86 1.69
CA GLU A 388 9.98 5.83 1.92
C GLU A 388 10.58 4.51 2.44
N ASP A 389 11.79 4.15 2.00
CA ASP A 389 12.47 2.94 2.46
C ASP A 389 12.77 3.02 3.97
N TYR A 390 13.23 4.19 4.45
CA TYR A 390 13.43 4.42 5.87
C TYR A 390 12.13 4.49 6.65
N ALA A 391 11.19 5.32 6.21
CA ALA A 391 9.96 5.57 6.94
C ALA A 391 9.12 4.28 7.12
N PHE A 392 8.97 3.47 6.06
CA PHE A 392 8.17 2.25 6.10
C PHE A 392 8.87 1.14 6.88
N PHE A 393 10.19 1.04 6.77
CA PHE A 393 10.91 0.04 7.56
C PHE A 393 10.93 0.39 9.05
N ILE A 394 11.03 1.68 9.41
CA ILE A 394 10.87 2.14 10.80
C ILE A 394 9.46 1.81 11.32
N ASP A 395 8.39 2.02 10.54
CA ASP A 395 7.01 1.61 10.93
C ASP A 395 6.93 0.11 11.21
N GLY A 396 7.53 -0.71 10.33
CA GLY A 396 7.63 -2.16 10.50
C GLY A 396 8.39 -2.58 11.77
N LEU A 397 9.53 -1.95 12.05
CA LEU A 397 10.33 -2.22 13.24
C LEU A 397 9.60 -1.81 14.53
N LEU A 398 8.90 -0.67 14.52
CA LEU A 398 8.07 -0.24 15.65
C LEU A 398 6.89 -1.19 15.90
N ALA A 399 6.24 -1.68 14.84
CA ALA A 399 5.19 -2.69 14.97
C ALA A 399 5.76 -4.01 15.55
N LEU A 400 6.94 -4.42 15.10
CA LEU A 400 7.60 -5.62 15.62
C LEU A 400 8.04 -5.44 17.07
N TYR A 401 8.55 -4.26 17.46
CA TYR A 401 8.84 -3.93 18.85
C TYR A 401 7.60 -4.05 19.74
N GLU A 402 6.51 -3.43 19.36
CA GLU A 402 5.27 -3.45 20.15
C GLU A 402 4.68 -4.86 20.27
N ALA A 403 4.82 -5.69 19.22
CA ALA A 403 4.35 -7.07 19.22
C ALA A 403 5.21 -7.99 20.13
N THR A 404 6.53 -7.72 20.24
CA THR A 404 7.48 -8.63 20.91
C THR A 404 8.04 -8.13 22.24
N GLY A 405 8.09 -6.81 22.44
CA GLY A 405 8.84 -6.18 23.52
C GLY A 405 10.37 -6.27 23.37
N GLU A 406 10.89 -6.78 22.25
CA GLU A 406 12.33 -6.90 22.01
C GLU A 406 12.97 -5.54 21.74
N LEU A 407 13.69 -4.99 22.71
CA LEU A 407 14.27 -3.63 22.68
C LEU A 407 15.13 -3.36 21.44
N ARG A 408 15.80 -4.37 20.91
CA ARG A 408 16.62 -4.26 19.69
C ARG A 408 15.87 -3.62 18.52
N TRP A 409 14.57 -3.90 18.37
CA TRP A 409 13.78 -3.36 17.26
C TRP A 409 13.49 -1.87 17.41
N LEU A 410 13.31 -1.41 18.66
CA LEU A 410 13.19 0.01 18.97
C LEU A 410 14.52 0.74 18.76
N GLU A 411 15.64 0.12 19.16
CA GLU A 411 16.98 0.68 18.97
C GLU A 411 17.32 0.83 17.49
N GLU A 412 17.00 -0.17 16.66
CA GLU A 412 17.17 -0.10 15.21
C GLU A 412 16.26 0.95 14.58
N ALA A 413 14.98 1.00 14.98
CA ALA A 413 14.04 2.02 14.51
C ALA A 413 14.53 3.44 14.83
N ARG A 414 15.05 3.67 16.05
CA ARG A 414 15.63 4.96 16.44
C ARG A 414 16.88 5.30 15.65
N SER A 415 17.81 4.36 15.51
CA SER A 415 19.03 4.56 14.73
C SER A 415 18.72 4.95 13.27
N LEU A 416 17.75 4.27 12.63
CA LEU A 416 17.33 4.59 11.28
C LEU A 416 16.57 5.93 11.20
N ALA A 417 15.83 6.33 12.23
CA ALA A 417 15.18 7.63 12.28
C ALA A 417 16.20 8.77 12.39
N GLU A 418 17.31 8.57 13.09
CA GLU A 418 18.43 9.53 13.12
C GLU A 418 19.03 9.70 11.72
N VAL A 419 19.31 8.59 11.02
CA VAL A 419 19.81 8.62 9.64
C VAL A 419 18.79 9.29 8.70
N MET A 420 17.51 8.97 8.82
CA MET A 420 16.44 9.60 8.04
C MET A 420 16.42 11.11 8.25
N ASN A 421 16.59 11.59 9.46
CA ASN A 421 16.67 13.03 9.77
C ASN A 421 17.91 13.67 9.17
N GLU A 422 19.07 13.03 9.26
CA GLU A 422 20.33 13.55 8.71
C GLU A 422 20.33 13.63 7.18
N GLU A 423 19.83 12.59 6.52
CA GLU A 423 19.88 12.45 5.07
C GLU A 423 18.81 13.28 4.34
N PHE A 424 17.60 13.35 4.89
CA PHE A 424 16.43 13.78 4.12
C PHE A 424 15.75 15.05 4.66
N TRP A 425 15.96 15.44 5.92
CA TRP A 425 15.27 16.60 6.48
C TRP A 425 15.71 17.91 5.83
N ASP A 426 14.72 18.74 5.47
CA ASP A 426 14.95 20.11 5.01
C ASP A 426 14.97 21.06 6.21
N GLU A 427 16.16 21.58 6.50
CA GLU A 427 16.39 22.50 7.62
C GLU A 427 15.81 23.91 7.37
N GLU A 428 15.56 24.27 6.11
CA GLU A 428 15.10 25.62 5.74
C GLU A 428 13.57 25.71 5.73
N GLU A 429 12.91 24.76 5.06
CA GLU A 429 11.46 24.81 4.83
C GLU A 429 10.69 23.73 5.62
N GLY A 430 11.38 22.77 6.22
CA GLY A 430 10.76 21.62 6.86
C GLY A 430 10.25 20.56 5.87
N GLY A 431 9.85 19.40 6.42
CA GLY A 431 9.52 18.20 5.65
C GLY A 431 10.75 17.48 5.13
N TYR A 432 10.53 16.33 4.52
CA TYR A 432 11.61 15.49 4.01
C TYR A 432 11.67 15.51 2.50
N PHE A 433 12.88 15.67 1.95
CA PHE A 433 13.16 15.40 0.55
C PHE A 433 12.98 13.89 0.25
N TYR A 434 12.65 13.57 -0.99
CA TYR A 434 12.55 12.18 -1.44
C TYR A 434 13.91 11.48 -1.50
N THR A 435 14.95 12.20 -2.00
CA THR A 435 16.34 11.72 -2.09
C THR A 435 17.20 12.23 -0.92
N GLY A 436 18.07 11.38 -0.39
CA GLY A 436 19.04 11.73 0.65
C GLY A 436 20.21 12.58 0.15
N ARG A 437 21.00 13.11 1.08
CA ARG A 437 22.24 13.85 0.76
C ARG A 437 23.31 12.96 0.14
N SER A 438 23.26 11.66 0.38
CA SER A 438 24.15 10.64 -0.17
C SER A 438 23.80 10.21 -1.61
N HIS A 439 22.71 10.73 -2.19
CA HIS A 439 22.32 10.47 -3.58
C HIS A 439 23.06 11.36 -4.55
N GLU A 440 22.99 11.00 -5.85
CA GLU A 440 23.45 11.89 -6.92
C GLU A 440 22.68 13.21 -6.94
N GLU A 441 23.34 14.28 -7.34
CA GLU A 441 22.70 15.58 -7.44
C GLU A 441 21.79 15.64 -8.68
N LEU A 442 20.50 15.85 -8.46
CA LEU A 442 19.50 16.01 -9.50
C LEU A 442 19.20 17.50 -9.74
N ILE A 443 18.56 17.82 -10.87
CA ILE A 443 18.17 19.19 -11.22
C ILE A 443 17.30 19.86 -10.15
N VAL A 444 16.50 19.07 -9.40
CA VAL A 444 15.77 19.48 -8.19
C VAL A 444 15.73 18.31 -7.21
N ARG A 445 15.80 18.61 -5.91
CA ARG A 445 15.42 17.67 -4.85
C ARG A 445 13.94 17.85 -4.56
N SER A 446 13.14 16.86 -4.96
CA SER A 446 11.69 16.90 -4.75
C SER A 446 11.30 16.42 -3.36
N LYS A 447 10.16 16.89 -2.86
CA LYS A 447 9.46 16.33 -1.71
C LYS A 447 8.20 15.66 -2.20
N ASP A 448 8.02 14.37 -1.87
CA ASP A 448 6.78 13.65 -2.14
C ASP A 448 5.87 13.72 -0.91
N PHE A 449 4.68 14.28 -1.10
CA PHE A 449 3.72 14.52 -0.02
C PHE A 449 2.41 13.76 -0.17
N LEU A 450 2.13 13.23 -1.37
CA LEU A 450 0.83 12.68 -1.70
C LEU A 450 0.81 11.16 -1.54
N ASP A 451 -0.17 10.66 -0.83
CA ASP A 451 -0.47 9.24 -0.85
C ASP A 451 -0.99 8.85 -2.23
N ASN A 452 -0.40 7.80 -2.79
CA ASN A 452 -0.77 7.20 -4.08
C ASN A 452 -1.19 5.74 -3.86
N ALA A 453 -0.62 4.80 -4.63
CA ALA A 453 -0.78 3.37 -4.36
C ALA A 453 -0.12 2.97 -3.03
N THR A 454 1.01 3.59 -2.70
CA THR A 454 1.64 3.55 -1.37
C THR A 454 1.44 4.88 -0.64
N PRO A 455 1.53 4.90 0.69
CA PRO A 455 1.53 6.16 1.42
C PRO A 455 2.77 7.00 1.07
N SER A 456 2.69 8.31 1.24
CA SER A 456 3.85 9.19 1.09
C SER A 456 4.89 8.92 2.19
N GLY A 457 6.18 9.00 1.83
CA GLY A 457 7.26 8.90 2.80
C GLY A 457 7.16 9.94 3.91
N ASN A 458 6.72 11.16 3.61
CA ASN A 458 6.48 12.22 4.60
C ASN A 458 5.31 11.89 5.55
N SER A 459 4.24 11.27 5.02
CA SER A 459 3.09 10.87 5.85
C SER A 459 3.48 9.82 6.89
N VAL A 460 4.23 8.80 6.46
CA VAL A 460 4.69 7.75 7.37
C VAL A 460 5.78 8.26 8.31
N ALA A 461 6.70 9.11 7.82
CA ALA A 461 7.72 9.74 8.67
C ALA A 461 7.07 10.54 9.82
N ALA A 462 6.01 11.31 9.54
CA ALA A 462 5.28 12.03 10.60
C ALA A 462 4.73 11.07 11.67
N GLU A 463 4.14 9.94 11.27
CA GLU A 463 3.57 8.97 12.21
C GLU A 463 4.64 8.26 13.03
N VAL A 464 5.71 7.76 12.41
CA VAL A 464 6.77 7.06 13.14
C VAL A 464 7.52 7.99 14.08
N LEU A 465 7.70 9.26 13.72
CA LEU A 465 8.30 10.26 14.59
C LEU A 465 7.43 10.54 15.81
N LEU A 466 6.11 10.62 15.67
CA LEU A 466 5.20 10.77 16.82
C LEU A 466 5.26 9.57 17.77
N ARG A 467 5.28 8.34 17.22
CA ARG A 467 5.44 7.12 18.03
C ARG A 467 6.78 7.09 18.75
N LEU A 468 7.87 7.43 18.06
CA LEU A 468 9.20 7.53 18.66
C LEU A 468 9.25 8.65 19.73
N ALA A 469 8.60 9.79 19.51
CA ALA A 469 8.52 10.85 20.52
C ALA A 469 7.89 10.36 21.83
N VAL A 470 6.80 9.61 21.74
CA VAL A 470 6.14 9.01 22.92
C VAL A 470 7.03 7.96 23.58
N LEU A 471 7.64 7.05 22.79
CA LEU A 471 8.46 5.95 23.31
C LEU A 471 9.80 6.42 23.93
N THR A 472 10.36 7.54 23.46
CA THR A 472 11.69 8.00 23.88
C THR A 472 11.70 9.29 24.67
N GLY A 473 10.58 10.02 24.73
CA GLY A 473 10.51 11.35 25.32
C GLY A 473 11.24 12.44 24.53
N ASN A 474 11.68 12.15 23.30
CA ASN A 474 12.39 13.14 22.46
C ASN A 474 11.40 14.05 21.72
N GLU A 475 11.27 15.29 22.21
CA GLU A 475 10.36 16.29 21.64
C GLU A 475 10.74 16.76 20.24
N ASP A 476 11.98 16.58 19.79
CA ASP A 476 12.40 16.96 18.43
C ASP A 476 11.65 16.16 17.36
N TYR A 477 11.39 14.88 17.62
CA TYR A 477 10.58 14.04 16.75
C TYR A 477 9.15 14.60 16.59
N SER A 478 8.50 14.95 17.69
CA SER A 478 7.15 15.55 17.66
C SER A 478 7.15 16.90 16.92
N ARG A 479 8.17 17.73 17.13
CA ARG A 479 8.30 19.02 16.45
C ARG A 479 8.40 18.86 14.94
N LYS A 480 9.22 17.93 14.44
CA LYS A 480 9.35 17.63 13.01
C LYS A 480 8.02 17.14 12.41
N ALA A 481 7.30 16.25 13.08
CA ALA A 481 5.98 15.80 12.65
C ALA A 481 4.97 16.97 12.57
N VAL A 482 4.94 17.83 13.56
CA VAL A 482 4.07 19.03 13.58
C VAL A 482 4.42 19.99 12.44
N THR A 483 5.69 20.16 12.13
CA THR A 483 6.14 20.97 10.98
C THR A 483 5.58 20.41 9.67
N ILE A 484 5.61 19.07 9.47
CA ILE A 484 5.01 18.44 8.27
C ILE A 484 3.50 18.74 8.20
N PHE A 485 2.75 18.60 9.31
CA PHE A 485 1.31 18.90 9.32
C PHE A 485 1.02 20.35 8.96
N ARG A 486 1.77 21.31 9.49
CA ARG A 486 1.59 22.73 9.20
C ARG A 486 1.93 23.05 7.75
N LEU A 487 3.01 22.46 7.24
CA LEU A 487 3.43 22.61 5.86
C LEU A 487 2.34 22.17 4.88
N LEU A 488 1.63 21.09 5.20
CA LEU A 488 0.70 20.42 4.29
C LEU A 488 -0.78 20.75 4.56
N SER A 489 -1.13 21.44 5.65
CA SER A 489 -2.53 21.67 6.06
C SER A 489 -3.41 22.30 4.98
N GLY A 490 -2.86 23.20 4.17
CA GLY A 490 -3.56 23.80 3.04
C GLY A 490 -3.87 22.79 1.93
N GLN A 491 -2.91 21.93 1.59
CA GLN A 491 -3.09 20.86 0.60
C GLN A 491 -4.01 19.75 1.11
N MET A 492 -3.87 19.35 2.37
CA MET A 492 -4.75 18.40 3.06
C MET A 492 -6.22 18.85 2.99
N THR A 493 -6.48 20.14 3.16
CA THR A 493 -7.84 20.72 3.04
C THR A 493 -8.36 20.67 1.60
N ARG A 494 -7.48 20.90 0.62
CA ARG A 494 -7.86 20.98 -0.81
C ARG A 494 -8.03 19.62 -1.47
N TYR A 495 -7.18 18.65 -1.13
CA TYR A 495 -7.11 17.33 -1.75
C TYR A 495 -7.13 16.21 -0.70
N PRO A 496 -8.14 16.11 0.17
CA PRO A 496 -8.07 15.24 1.34
C PRO A 496 -7.86 13.76 1.02
N SER A 497 -8.35 13.26 -0.10
CA SER A 497 -8.16 11.85 -0.50
C SER A 497 -6.71 11.46 -0.81
N ALA A 498 -5.83 12.43 -0.97
CA ALA A 498 -4.40 12.20 -1.21
C ALA A 498 -3.55 12.26 0.08
N PHE A 499 -4.17 12.27 1.26
CA PHE A 499 -3.49 12.43 2.56
C PHE A 499 -4.04 11.49 3.65
N GLY A 500 -4.63 10.35 3.25
CA GLY A 500 -5.26 9.42 4.21
C GLY A 500 -4.33 8.98 5.32
N ARG A 501 -3.05 8.65 4.99
CA ARG A 501 -2.04 8.28 5.98
C ARG A 501 -1.64 9.46 6.88
N LEU A 502 -1.50 10.65 6.31
CA LEU A 502 -1.16 11.84 7.09
C LEU A 502 -2.28 12.25 8.04
N PHE A 503 -3.56 12.07 7.65
CA PHE A 503 -4.69 12.27 8.55
C PHE A 503 -4.72 11.24 9.69
N ALA A 504 -4.31 10.00 9.45
CA ALA A 504 -4.15 9.01 10.51
C ALA A 504 -3.06 9.43 11.51
N ALA A 505 -1.93 9.96 11.03
CA ALA A 505 -0.87 10.52 11.88
C ALA A 505 -1.35 11.78 12.65
N LEU A 506 -2.11 12.65 12.01
CA LEU A 506 -2.70 13.83 12.67
C LEU A 506 -3.72 13.44 13.74
N ASP A 507 -4.55 12.41 13.49
CA ASP A 507 -5.47 11.86 14.50
C ASP A 507 -4.71 11.32 15.72
N PHE A 508 -3.58 10.63 15.51
CA PHE A 508 -2.70 10.21 16.60
C PHE A 508 -2.20 11.41 17.43
N TYR A 509 -1.71 12.46 16.77
CA TYR A 509 -1.22 13.67 17.42
C TYR A 509 -2.28 14.40 18.26
N LEU A 510 -3.52 14.52 17.72
CA LEU A 510 -4.61 15.26 18.37
C LEU A 510 -5.33 14.46 19.47
N SER A 511 -5.17 13.13 19.51
CA SER A 511 -5.98 12.24 20.37
C SER A 511 -5.35 11.93 21.73
N SER A 512 -4.22 12.48 22.11
CA SER A 512 -3.46 12.07 23.31
C SER A 512 -3.26 10.56 23.37
N PRO A 513 -2.23 10.03 22.71
CA PRO A 513 -2.00 8.59 22.55
C PRO A 513 -2.02 7.84 23.87
N LYS A 514 -2.50 6.60 23.87
CA LYS A 514 -2.46 5.71 25.02
C LYS A 514 -1.06 5.11 25.16
N GLU A 515 -0.40 5.36 26.27
CA GLU A 515 0.87 4.75 26.64
C GLU A 515 0.57 3.52 27.48
N ILE A 516 0.71 2.33 26.91
CA ILE A 516 0.38 1.07 27.58
C ILE A 516 1.69 0.36 27.90
N VAL A 517 2.00 0.28 29.19
CA VAL A 517 3.20 -0.39 29.70
C VAL A 517 2.79 -1.64 30.47
N ILE A 518 3.30 -2.80 30.04
CA ILE A 518 3.10 -4.10 30.69
C ILE A 518 4.44 -4.57 31.23
N ILE A 519 4.55 -4.66 32.53
CA ILE A 519 5.77 -5.10 33.23
C ILE A 519 5.55 -6.51 33.78
N GLY A 520 6.41 -7.42 33.41
CA GLY A 520 6.40 -8.81 33.89
C GLY A 520 7.21 -9.75 33.00
N PRO A 521 7.52 -10.97 33.45
CA PRO A 521 8.28 -11.91 32.67
C PRO A 521 7.58 -12.23 31.35
N ARG A 522 8.27 -12.13 30.22
CA ARG A 522 7.71 -12.34 28.87
C ARG A 522 7.10 -13.73 28.68
N GLY A 523 7.63 -14.75 29.35
CA GLY A 523 7.13 -16.13 29.32
C GLY A 523 5.97 -16.42 30.30
N ASP A 524 5.57 -15.46 31.16
CA ASP A 524 4.52 -15.67 32.12
C ASP A 524 3.12 -15.60 31.50
N ALA A 525 2.26 -16.55 31.89
CA ALA A 525 0.91 -16.66 31.32
C ALA A 525 0.03 -15.44 31.65
N ALA A 526 0.19 -14.81 32.83
CA ALA A 526 -0.57 -13.63 33.20
C ALA A 526 -0.11 -12.40 32.40
N THR A 527 1.21 -12.22 32.24
CA THR A 527 1.78 -11.18 31.38
C THR A 527 1.26 -11.30 29.94
N GLN A 528 1.33 -12.51 29.39
CA GLN A 528 0.83 -12.78 28.04
C GLN A 528 -0.69 -12.56 27.90
N ALA A 529 -1.47 -12.86 28.94
CA ALA A 529 -2.90 -12.60 28.94
C ALA A 529 -3.22 -11.08 28.87
N LEU A 530 -2.44 -10.24 29.56
CA LEU A 530 -2.57 -8.78 29.48
C LEU A 530 -2.20 -8.26 28.08
N VAL A 531 -1.09 -8.74 27.52
CA VAL A 531 -0.67 -8.39 26.15
C VAL A 531 -1.77 -8.72 25.16
N ARG A 532 -2.32 -9.93 25.22
CA ARG A 532 -3.44 -10.36 24.35
C ARG A 532 -4.66 -9.45 24.48
N GLU A 533 -5.03 -9.03 25.69
CA GLU A 533 -6.17 -8.11 25.87
C GLU A 533 -5.95 -6.75 25.22
N VAL A 534 -4.73 -6.24 25.17
CA VAL A 534 -4.41 -4.99 24.45
C VAL A 534 -4.59 -5.16 22.95
N TRP A 535 -4.12 -6.28 22.40
CA TRP A 535 -4.16 -6.54 20.95
C TRP A 535 -5.53 -6.99 20.42
N LYS A 536 -6.42 -7.51 21.26
CA LYS A 536 -7.80 -7.85 20.86
C LYS A 536 -8.63 -6.64 20.45
N ARG A 537 -8.28 -5.43 20.87
CA ARG A 537 -9.08 -4.23 20.70
C ARG A 537 -8.43 -3.29 19.70
N TYR A 538 -9.25 -2.74 18.81
CA TYR A 538 -8.80 -1.67 17.95
C TYR A 538 -8.58 -0.38 18.74
N VAL A 539 -7.33 -0.07 19.05
CA VAL A 539 -6.88 1.16 19.71
C VAL A 539 -5.80 1.76 18.82
N PRO A 540 -6.16 2.54 17.78
CA PRO A 540 -5.19 3.00 16.77
C PRO A 540 -4.19 4.01 17.31
N ASN A 541 -4.57 4.77 18.34
CA ASN A 541 -3.74 5.81 18.94
C ASN A 541 -3.11 5.29 20.24
N LYS A 542 -2.22 4.32 20.12
CA LYS A 542 -1.46 3.75 21.26
C LYS A 542 0.01 3.55 20.90
N VAL A 543 0.82 3.41 21.94
CA VAL A 543 2.11 2.74 21.92
C VAL A 543 2.10 1.66 22.99
N VAL A 544 2.74 0.52 22.73
CA VAL A 544 2.78 -0.62 23.65
C VAL A 544 4.23 -0.90 24.00
N VAL A 545 4.51 -0.95 25.30
CA VAL A 545 5.81 -1.32 25.86
C VAL A 545 5.63 -2.58 26.69
N GLN A 546 6.41 -3.59 26.38
CA GLN A 546 6.53 -4.81 27.20
C GLN A 546 7.93 -4.84 27.79
N ALA A 547 8.05 -4.84 29.12
CA ALA A 547 9.32 -4.80 29.82
C ALA A 547 9.36 -5.84 30.97
N GLU A 548 10.54 -6.33 31.28
CA GLU A 548 10.79 -7.08 32.49
C GLU A 548 11.21 -6.13 33.63
N GLU A 549 11.14 -6.58 34.88
CA GLU A 549 11.36 -5.70 36.06
C GLU A 549 12.74 -5.01 36.08
N ASP A 550 13.72 -5.57 35.37
CA ASP A 550 15.10 -5.08 35.33
C ASP A 550 15.48 -4.34 34.03
N GLU A 551 14.52 -4.12 33.14
CA GLU A 551 14.71 -3.43 31.83
C GLU A 551 14.36 -1.91 31.87
#